data_e6ccd78630dcafec65ac2244766208ab
#
_entry.id   e6ccd78630dcafec65ac2244766208ab
#
_cell.length_a   1.000
_cell.length_b   1.000
_cell.length_c   1.000
_cell.angle_alpha   90.00
_cell.angle_beta   90.00
_cell.angle_gamma   90.00
#
_symmetry.space_group_name_H-M   'P 1'
#
loop_
_entity.id
_entity.type
_entity.pdbx_description
1 polymer ?
#
loop_
_entity_poly.entity_id
_entity_poly.type
_entity_poly.pdbx_seq_one_letter_code
_entity_poly.pdbx_strand_id
1 'polypeptide(L)'
;MKRTLTTGAATLLAMLALGVTAVQAKTLVYCSEGSPENFTPALNTTGTTFDAARPVYNQLVEFARGTTTVVPGLAEKWEVSADGKTITFNLRKGVKWHSGVNNFKPTRDFNADDVLFSFNRQWKEDHPYHKISGGKYDYFADMEMPTLLESLEKKDDYTVVMKLKEANAPIMANLSMDFGTIQSAEYADMLLKA
;
A
#
# COMPACT_ATOMS: atom_id res chain seq x y z
N MET A 1 46.09 24.39 51.48
CA MET A 1 44.72 24.61 50.95
C MET A 1 44.53 23.79 49.71
N LYS A 2 44.05 22.56 49.85
CA LYS A 2 43.65 21.62 48.77
C LYS A 2 42.35 21.01 49.20
N ARG A 3 41.25 21.29 48.52
CA ARG A 3 40.01 20.48 48.46
C ARG A 3 38.98 21.24 47.66
N THR A 4 38.29 20.49 46.82
CA THR A 4 36.98 20.72 46.14
C THR A 4 37.08 20.91 44.63
N LEU A 5 37.19 19.75 43.92
CA LEU A 5 36.86 19.71 42.48
C LEU A 5 36.62 18.26 42.03
N THR A 6 35.89 17.45 42.78
CA THR A 6 35.57 16.04 42.36
C THR A 6 34.12 15.62 42.55
N THR A 7 33.22 16.52 42.99
CA THR A 7 31.82 16.14 43.24
C THR A 7 30.85 16.49 42.12
N GLY A 8 31.29 17.27 41.11
CA GLY A 8 30.42 17.69 40.01
C GLY A 8 30.29 16.73 38.83
N ALA A 9 31.34 15.87 38.63
CA ALA A 9 31.35 14.98 37.46
C ALA A 9 30.55 13.68 37.67
N ALA A 10 30.39 13.21 38.89
CA ALA A 10 29.67 12.00 39.21
C ALA A 10 28.14 12.15 39.13
N THR A 11 27.63 13.36 39.38
CA THR A 11 26.17 13.66 39.34
C THR A 11 25.64 13.81 37.92
N LEU A 12 26.44 14.23 36.97
CA LEU A 12 26.05 14.36 35.56
C LEU A 12 25.94 13.00 34.83
N LEU A 13 26.75 12.01 35.24
CA LEU A 13 26.67 10.67 34.64
C LEU A 13 25.46 9.85 35.12
N ALA A 14 24.98 10.12 36.32
CA ALA A 14 23.80 9.44 36.89
C ALA A 14 22.46 9.88 36.29
N MET A 15 22.36 11.08 35.69
CA MET A 15 21.15 11.57 35.06
C MET A 15 20.96 11.11 33.61
N LEU A 16 22.01 10.60 32.95
CA LEU A 16 21.88 10.06 31.58
C LEU A 16 21.41 8.61 31.53
N ALA A 17 21.35 7.90 32.65
CA ALA A 17 20.98 6.50 32.71
C ALA A 17 19.47 6.23 32.93
N LEU A 18 18.64 7.25 33.08
CA LEU A 18 17.22 7.12 33.44
C LEU A 18 16.24 7.34 32.26
N GLY A 19 16.73 7.41 31.02
CA GLY A 19 15.93 7.85 29.87
C GLY A 19 15.57 6.79 28.82
N VAL A 20 15.94 5.52 28.97
CA VAL A 20 15.52 4.48 28.02
C VAL A 20 14.41 3.65 28.65
N THR A 21 13.20 4.20 28.67
CA THR A 21 12.01 3.35 28.78
C THR A 21 11.94 2.54 27.49
N ALA A 22 12.27 1.27 27.55
CA ALA A 22 11.98 0.34 26.46
C ALA A 22 10.46 0.42 26.21
N VAL A 23 10.08 1.02 25.06
CA VAL A 23 8.70 0.99 24.59
C VAL A 23 8.41 -0.47 24.28
N GLN A 24 7.86 -1.17 25.24
CA GLN A 24 7.40 -2.54 25.03
C GLN A 24 6.13 -2.45 24.18
N ALA A 25 6.24 -2.83 22.91
CA ALA A 25 5.08 -2.99 22.06
C ALA A 25 4.15 -4.03 22.69
N LYS A 26 2.90 -3.63 22.97
CA LYS A 26 1.89 -4.56 23.49
C LYS A 26 1.43 -5.47 22.36
N THR A 27 1.32 -6.75 22.63
CA THR A 27 0.76 -7.72 21.68
C THR A 27 -0.72 -7.44 21.51
N LEU A 28 -1.17 -7.20 20.27
CA LEU A 28 -2.58 -7.18 19.91
C LEU A 28 -3.01 -8.61 19.57
N VAL A 29 -4.00 -9.13 20.27
CA VAL A 29 -4.68 -10.37 19.91
C VAL A 29 -5.96 -10.01 19.19
N TYR A 30 -6.05 -10.37 17.92
CA TYR A 30 -7.23 -10.18 17.09
C TYR A 30 -7.89 -11.52 16.80
N CYS A 31 -9.18 -11.64 17.11
CA CYS A 31 -9.99 -12.80 16.80
C CYS A 31 -10.84 -12.50 15.56
N SER A 32 -10.71 -13.32 14.53
CA SER A 32 -11.51 -13.27 13.31
C SER A 32 -12.49 -14.45 13.28
N GLU A 33 -13.55 -14.33 12.51
CA GLU A 33 -14.54 -15.40 12.28
C GLU A 33 -13.97 -16.59 11.48
N GLY A 34 -12.82 -16.39 10.82
CA GLY A 34 -12.13 -17.42 10.03
C GLY A 34 -10.67 -17.06 9.77
N SER A 35 -9.95 -17.98 9.16
CA SER A 35 -8.57 -17.76 8.72
C SER A 35 -8.54 -17.07 7.36
N PRO A 36 -7.58 -16.16 7.10
CA PRO A 36 -7.36 -15.63 5.76
C PRO A 36 -6.93 -16.75 4.80
N GLU A 37 -7.41 -16.72 3.57
CA GLU A 37 -7.02 -17.67 2.53
C GLU A 37 -5.55 -17.51 2.14
N ASN A 38 -5.13 -16.26 2.05
CA ASN A 38 -3.74 -15.83 1.82
C ASN A 38 -3.61 -14.35 2.20
N PHE A 39 -2.46 -13.72 1.91
CA PHE A 39 -2.22 -12.31 2.21
C PHE A 39 -2.09 -11.45 0.94
N THR A 40 -2.77 -11.82 -0.14
CA THR A 40 -2.78 -11.04 -1.39
C THR A 40 -4.21 -10.57 -1.68
N PRO A 41 -4.61 -9.37 -1.25
CA PRO A 41 -6.00 -8.91 -1.36
C PRO A 41 -6.57 -8.96 -2.79
N ALA A 42 -5.74 -8.68 -3.80
CA ALA A 42 -6.13 -8.70 -5.20
C ALA A 42 -6.68 -10.06 -5.70
N LEU A 43 -6.34 -11.16 -5.01
CA LEU A 43 -6.76 -12.53 -5.37
C LEU A 43 -7.99 -13.02 -4.59
N ASN A 44 -8.55 -12.22 -3.70
CA ASN A 44 -9.57 -12.66 -2.76
C ASN A 44 -10.82 -11.80 -2.81
N THR A 45 -11.89 -12.36 -2.26
CA THR A 45 -13.19 -11.70 -2.09
C THR A 45 -13.72 -11.79 -0.65
N THR A 46 -12.95 -12.39 0.28
CA THR A 46 -13.40 -12.68 1.64
C THR A 46 -12.97 -11.61 2.64
N GLY A 47 -13.88 -11.22 3.52
CA GLY A 47 -13.63 -10.24 4.58
C GLY A 47 -12.48 -10.62 5.52
N THR A 48 -12.34 -11.92 5.86
CA THR A 48 -11.27 -12.41 6.74
C THR A 48 -9.87 -12.18 6.16
N THR A 49 -9.72 -12.34 4.84
CA THR A 49 -8.47 -12.01 4.14
C THR A 49 -8.20 -10.50 4.14
N PHE A 50 -9.21 -9.68 3.87
CA PHE A 50 -9.07 -8.24 3.84
C PHE A 50 -8.73 -7.67 5.21
N ASP A 51 -9.37 -8.14 6.28
CA ASP A 51 -9.09 -7.69 7.65
C ASP A 51 -7.64 -8.00 8.07
N ALA A 52 -7.10 -9.14 7.63
CA ALA A 52 -5.71 -9.49 7.88
C ALA A 52 -4.71 -8.67 7.03
N ALA A 53 -5.12 -8.25 5.82
CA ALA A 53 -4.26 -7.57 4.87
C ALA A 53 -4.26 -6.03 5.01
N ARG A 54 -5.39 -5.41 5.38
CA ARG A 54 -5.53 -3.95 5.53
C ARG A 54 -4.46 -3.28 6.39
N PRO A 55 -3.97 -3.87 7.51
CA PRO A 55 -2.88 -3.26 8.27
C PRO A 55 -1.52 -3.21 7.55
N VAL A 56 -1.37 -3.95 6.44
CA VAL A 56 -0.10 -4.13 5.71
C VAL A 56 -0.07 -3.36 4.40
N TYR A 57 -1.23 -3.22 3.75
CA TYR A 57 -1.33 -2.64 2.41
C TYR A 57 -2.07 -1.30 2.41
N ASN A 58 -1.78 -0.48 1.40
CA ASN A 58 -2.50 0.75 1.11
C ASN A 58 -2.98 0.77 -0.35
N GLN A 59 -4.05 1.53 -0.60
CA GLN A 59 -4.58 1.83 -1.92
C GLN A 59 -4.17 3.25 -2.35
N LEU A 60 -4.48 3.63 -3.60
CA LEU A 60 -4.31 5.01 -4.07
C LEU A 60 -5.19 5.98 -3.27
N VAL A 61 -6.42 5.56 -3.01
CA VAL A 61 -7.42 6.27 -2.21
C VAL A 61 -8.05 5.28 -1.24
N GLU A 62 -8.55 5.75 -0.13
CA GLU A 62 -9.06 4.91 0.96
C GLU A 62 -10.40 5.46 1.44
N PHE A 63 -11.19 4.63 2.11
CA PHE A 63 -12.32 5.13 2.87
C PHE A 63 -11.87 5.69 4.22
N ALA A 64 -12.37 6.86 4.59
CA ALA A 64 -12.23 7.36 5.95
C ALA A 64 -12.89 6.37 6.92
N ARG A 65 -12.22 6.08 8.03
CA ARG A 65 -12.66 5.05 9.00
C ARG A 65 -14.11 5.23 9.43
N GLY A 66 -14.89 4.17 9.27
CA GLY A 66 -16.30 4.15 9.65
C GLY A 66 -17.25 4.93 8.73
N THR A 67 -16.76 5.34 7.55
CA THR A 67 -17.57 6.08 6.56
C THR A 67 -17.35 5.55 5.15
N THR A 68 -18.12 6.09 4.19
CA THR A 68 -17.93 5.85 2.74
C THR A 68 -17.24 7.04 2.04
N THR A 69 -16.70 7.97 2.81
CA THR A 69 -16.00 9.14 2.26
C THR A 69 -14.62 8.72 1.79
N VAL A 70 -14.33 8.99 0.50
CA VAL A 70 -13.02 8.72 -0.08
C VAL A 70 -12.03 9.80 0.35
N VAL A 71 -10.87 9.36 0.84
CA VAL A 71 -9.77 10.20 1.31
C VAL A 71 -8.45 9.80 0.64
N PRO A 72 -7.43 10.68 0.67
CA PRO A 72 -6.10 10.36 0.16
C PRO A 72 -5.45 9.16 0.87
N GLY A 73 -4.95 8.20 0.07
CA GLY A 73 -4.08 7.10 0.49
C GLY A 73 -2.65 7.31 -0.02
N LEU A 74 -2.19 6.47 -0.94
CA LEU A 74 -0.91 6.62 -1.64
C LEU A 74 -0.92 7.74 -2.68
N ALA A 75 -2.10 8.15 -3.17
CA ALA A 75 -2.25 9.41 -3.89
C ALA A 75 -2.55 10.53 -2.88
N GLU A 76 -1.76 11.62 -2.90
CA GLU A 76 -2.00 12.80 -2.06
C GLU A 76 -3.22 13.60 -2.55
N LYS A 77 -3.43 13.59 -3.85
CA LYS A 77 -4.54 14.25 -4.54
C LYS A 77 -4.80 13.60 -5.89
N TRP A 78 -5.96 13.87 -6.43
CA TRP A 78 -6.35 13.45 -7.78
C TRP A 78 -7.21 14.51 -8.43
N GLU A 79 -7.25 14.47 -9.75
CA GLU A 79 -8.08 15.33 -10.58
C GLU A 79 -8.88 14.47 -11.54
N VAL A 80 -10.16 14.74 -11.65
CA VAL A 80 -11.06 14.07 -12.61
C VAL A 80 -11.39 15.06 -13.72
N SER A 81 -11.24 14.64 -14.98
CA SER A 81 -11.59 15.47 -16.13
C SER A 81 -13.08 15.80 -16.16
N ALA A 82 -13.44 16.87 -16.85
CA ALA A 82 -14.84 17.34 -16.93
C ALA A 82 -15.81 16.30 -17.52
N ASP A 83 -15.32 15.42 -18.39
CA ASP A 83 -16.08 14.30 -18.98
C ASP A 83 -16.11 13.05 -18.08
N GLY A 84 -15.45 13.10 -16.92
CA GLY A 84 -15.41 12.00 -15.96
C GLY A 84 -14.60 10.77 -16.40
N LYS A 85 -13.83 10.84 -17.50
CA LYS A 85 -13.15 9.69 -18.08
C LYS A 85 -11.67 9.61 -17.79
N THR A 86 -11.05 10.70 -17.36
CA THR A 86 -9.62 10.73 -17.06
C THR A 86 -9.40 11.10 -15.59
N ILE A 87 -8.64 10.28 -14.89
CA ILE A 87 -8.28 10.52 -13.49
C ILE A 87 -6.76 10.62 -13.43
N THR A 88 -6.25 11.75 -12.96
CA THR A 88 -4.83 11.97 -12.75
C THR A 88 -4.54 11.90 -11.27
N PHE A 89 -3.74 10.92 -10.86
CA PHE A 89 -3.29 10.73 -9.48
C PHE A 89 -1.90 11.33 -9.27
N ASN A 90 -1.72 12.19 -8.27
CA ASN A 90 -0.42 12.64 -7.80
C ASN A 90 -0.03 11.79 -6.59
N LEU A 91 1.03 11.03 -6.72
CA LEU A 91 1.46 10.04 -5.74
C LEU A 91 2.27 10.67 -4.62
N ARG A 92 2.14 10.11 -3.42
CA ARG A 92 2.91 10.47 -2.25
C ARG A 92 4.37 10.08 -2.42
N LYS A 93 5.30 11.02 -2.13
CA LYS A 93 6.74 10.78 -2.17
C LYS A 93 7.26 10.25 -0.85
N GLY A 94 8.39 9.53 -0.89
CA GLY A 94 9.10 9.07 0.30
C GLY A 94 8.44 7.94 1.07
N VAL A 95 7.43 7.28 0.49
CA VAL A 95 6.79 6.08 1.08
C VAL A 95 7.74 4.90 0.93
N LYS A 96 8.11 4.30 2.05
CA LYS A 96 9.07 3.20 2.11
C LYS A 96 8.35 1.86 2.01
N TRP A 97 8.99 0.92 1.32
CA TRP A 97 8.59 -0.48 1.37
C TRP A 97 9.11 -1.17 2.63
N HIS A 98 8.38 -2.16 3.12
CA HIS A 98 8.87 -3.05 4.17
C HIS A 98 10.13 -3.78 3.71
N SER A 99 11.10 -3.92 4.60
CA SER A 99 12.36 -4.63 4.35
C SER A 99 12.48 -5.84 5.28
N GLY A 100 13.36 -6.79 4.91
CA GLY A 100 13.68 -7.95 5.74
C GLY A 100 12.78 -9.17 5.53
N VAL A 101 11.61 -9.02 4.93
CA VAL A 101 10.75 -10.17 4.56
C VAL A 101 11.46 -10.94 3.45
N ASN A 102 11.70 -12.25 3.64
CA ASN A 102 12.48 -13.07 2.71
C ASN A 102 13.81 -12.45 2.28
N ASN A 103 14.48 -11.72 3.19
CA ASN A 103 15.70 -10.96 2.91
C ASN A 103 15.54 -9.83 1.86
N PHE A 104 14.33 -9.44 1.54
CA PHE A 104 14.06 -8.34 0.63
C PHE A 104 14.64 -7.02 1.15
N LYS A 105 15.37 -6.34 0.28
CA LYS A 105 15.93 -5.00 0.51
C LYS A 105 15.47 -4.10 -0.63
N PRO A 106 14.45 -3.26 -0.40
CA PRO A 106 14.01 -2.31 -1.43
C PRO A 106 15.17 -1.43 -1.89
N THR A 107 15.29 -1.24 -3.20
CA THR A 107 16.31 -0.34 -3.78
C THR A 107 15.77 1.06 -4.02
N ARG A 108 14.45 1.21 -3.98
CA ARG A 108 13.74 2.47 -4.16
C ARG A 108 12.50 2.57 -3.26
N ASP A 109 11.98 3.77 -3.18
CA ASP A 109 10.68 4.05 -2.57
C ASP A 109 9.53 3.66 -3.51
N PHE A 110 8.30 3.64 -2.99
CA PHE A 110 7.08 3.55 -3.77
C PHE A 110 7.02 4.61 -4.87
N ASN A 111 6.61 4.22 -6.06
CA ASN A 111 6.39 5.11 -7.19
C ASN A 111 5.32 4.58 -8.16
N ALA A 112 5.17 5.25 -9.32
CA ALA A 112 4.18 4.91 -10.34
C ALA A 112 4.34 3.50 -10.94
N ASP A 113 5.56 2.94 -10.95
CA ASP A 113 5.79 1.59 -11.48
C ASP A 113 5.06 0.53 -10.65
N ASP A 114 4.96 0.74 -9.33
CA ASP A 114 4.24 -0.17 -8.43
C ASP A 114 2.72 -0.09 -8.66
N VAL A 115 2.21 1.10 -8.98
CA VAL A 115 0.80 1.29 -9.35
C VAL A 115 0.50 0.56 -10.67
N LEU A 116 1.32 0.78 -11.70
CA LEU A 116 1.16 0.10 -12.98
C LEU A 116 1.27 -1.43 -12.82
N PHE A 117 2.22 -1.92 -12.04
CA PHE A 117 2.37 -3.33 -11.74
C PHE A 117 1.10 -3.90 -11.12
N SER A 118 0.58 -3.26 -10.06
CA SER A 118 -0.54 -3.77 -9.27
C SER A 118 -1.83 -3.87 -10.07
N PHE A 119 -2.12 -2.87 -10.91
CA PHE A 119 -3.31 -2.87 -11.75
C PHE A 119 -3.13 -3.70 -13.03
N ASN A 120 -2.01 -3.59 -13.73
CA ASN A 120 -1.79 -4.35 -14.98
C ASN A 120 -1.74 -5.85 -14.72
N ARG A 121 -1.22 -6.30 -13.58
CA ARG A 121 -1.25 -7.70 -13.17
C ARG A 121 -2.67 -8.26 -13.11
N GLN A 122 -3.64 -7.46 -12.66
CA GLN A 122 -5.03 -7.86 -12.58
C GLN A 122 -5.75 -7.74 -13.94
N TRP A 123 -5.37 -6.74 -14.73
CA TRP A 123 -6.07 -6.35 -15.94
C TRP A 123 -5.62 -7.09 -17.21
N LYS A 124 -4.29 -7.25 -17.37
CA LYS A 124 -3.70 -7.72 -18.64
C LYS A 124 -3.32 -9.20 -18.52
N GLU A 125 -3.98 -10.05 -19.30
CA GLU A 125 -3.73 -11.49 -19.31
C GLU A 125 -2.31 -11.88 -19.77
N ASP A 126 -1.67 -11.03 -20.58
CA ASP A 126 -0.30 -11.18 -21.04
C ASP A 126 0.75 -10.65 -20.06
N HIS A 127 0.33 -10.02 -18.96
CA HIS A 127 1.26 -9.55 -17.94
C HIS A 127 1.98 -10.75 -17.29
N PRO A 128 3.32 -10.72 -17.13
CA PRO A 128 4.10 -11.86 -16.63
C PRO A 128 3.62 -12.44 -15.31
N TYR A 129 3.02 -11.61 -14.47
CA TYR A 129 2.53 -11.98 -13.14
C TYR A 129 1.03 -12.31 -13.10
N HIS A 130 0.30 -12.19 -14.22
CA HIS A 130 -1.15 -12.37 -14.23
C HIS A 130 -1.55 -13.78 -13.78
N LYS A 131 -0.87 -14.81 -14.31
CA LYS A 131 -1.19 -16.23 -14.03
C LYS A 131 -0.53 -16.79 -12.77
N ILE A 132 0.35 -16.03 -12.12
CA ILE A 132 0.98 -16.44 -10.88
C ILE A 132 -0.08 -16.43 -9.76
N SER A 133 -0.10 -17.49 -8.95
CA SER A 133 -1.10 -17.71 -7.89
C SER A 133 -2.53 -17.90 -8.40
N GLY A 134 -2.68 -18.49 -9.60
CA GLY A 134 -3.97 -18.90 -10.17
C GLY A 134 -4.59 -17.92 -11.15
N GLY A 135 -4.16 -16.66 -11.20
CA GLY A 135 -4.58 -15.69 -12.22
C GLY A 135 -6.06 -15.33 -12.23
N LYS A 136 -6.74 -15.49 -11.11
CA LYS A 136 -8.14 -15.07 -10.95
C LYS A 136 -8.19 -13.82 -10.10
N TYR A 137 -8.85 -12.79 -10.62
CA TYR A 137 -9.03 -11.49 -9.98
C TYR A 137 -10.51 -11.14 -9.95
N ASP A 138 -11.27 -12.02 -9.27
CA ASP A 138 -12.73 -12.00 -9.27
C ASP A 138 -13.26 -10.65 -8.77
N TYR A 139 -12.70 -10.08 -7.71
CA TYR A 139 -13.14 -8.77 -7.20
C TYR A 139 -12.91 -7.63 -8.21
N PHE A 140 -11.76 -7.62 -8.88
CA PHE A 140 -11.45 -6.65 -9.94
C PHE A 140 -12.41 -6.79 -11.13
N ALA A 141 -12.77 -8.03 -11.48
CA ALA A 141 -13.71 -8.33 -12.55
C ALA A 141 -15.15 -7.97 -12.17
N ASP A 142 -15.58 -8.28 -10.94
CA ASP A 142 -16.93 -7.95 -10.43
C ASP A 142 -17.19 -6.44 -10.35
N MET A 143 -16.10 -5.64 -10.16
CA MET A 143 -16.17 -4.18 -10.25
C MET A 143 -16.07 -3.66 -11.70
N GLU A 144 -16.21 -4.53 -12.70
CA GLU A 144 -16.20 -4.23 -14.13
C GLU A 144 -14.90 -3.51 -14.60
N MET A 145 -13.84 -3.54 -13.79
CA MET A 145 -12.60 -2.84 -14.09
C MET A 145 -11.96 -3.24 -15.42
N PRO A 146 -11.96 -4.54 -15.86
CA PRO A 146 -11.37 -4.93 -17.13
C PRO A 146 -12.06 -4.31 -18.34
N THR A 147 -13.38 -4.10 -18.27
CA THR A 147 -14.18 -3.52 -19.36
C THR A 147 -14.17 -2.01 -19.31
N LEU A 148 -14.08 -1.43 -18.11
CA LEU A 148 -14.11 0.01 -17.88
C LEU A 148 -12.78 0.69 -18.23
N LEU A 149 -11.64 0.06 -17.90
CA LEU A 149 -10.33 0.64 -18.14
C LEU A 149 -10.01 0.73 -19.64
N GLU A 150 -9.56 1.90 -20.08
CA GLU A 150 -9.00 2.15 -21.40
C GLU A 150 -7.47 2.12 -21.36
N SER A 151 -6.87 2.91 -20.47
CA SER A 151 -5.43 2.90 -20.25
C SER A 151 -5.05 3.24 -18.81
N LEU A 152 -3.84 2.80 -18.43
CA LEU A 152 -3.17 3.21 -17.20
C LEU A 152 -1.73 3.55 -17.59
N GLU A 153 -1.34 4.82 -17.39
CA GLU A 153 -0.11 5.37 -17.90
C GLU A 153 0.68 6.06 -16.78
N LYS A 154 1.97 5.79 -16.75
CA LYS A 154 2.94 6.55 -15.95
C LYS A 154 3.31 7.81 -16.72
N LYS A 155 2.97 8.98 -16.20
CA LYS A 155 3.40 10.26 -16.76
C LYS A 155 4.81 10.64 -16.27
N ASP A 156 5.06 10.40 -15.01
CA ASP A 156 6.36 10.49 -14.34
C ASP A 156 6.37 9.57 -13.11
N ASP A 157 7.44 9.56 -12.31
CA ASP A 157 7.57 8.65 -11.16
C ASP A 157 6.50 8.83 -10.09
N TYR A 158 5.81 9.97 -10.06
CA TYR A 158 4.81 10.30 -9.06
C TYR A 158 3.49 10.79 -9.65
N THR A 159 3.27 10.56 -10.95
CA THR A 159 2.02 10.90 -11.61
C THR A 159 1.53 9.74 -12.46
N VAL A 160 0.34 9.26 -12.17
CA VAL A 160 -0.36 8.19 -12.91
C VAL A 160 -1.64 8.74 -13.50
N VAL A 161 -1.88 8.42 -14.76
CA VAL A 161 -3.11 8.77 -15.47
C VAL A 161 -3.88 7.49 -15.78
N MET A 162 -5.10 7.42 -15.26
CA MET A 162 -6.07 6.35 -15.55
C MET A 162 -7.13 6.90 -16.49
N LYS A 163 -7.32 6.23 -17.62
CA LYS A 163 -8.39 6.57 -18.57
C LYS A 163 -9.46 5.48 -18.55
N LEU A 164 -10.68 5.90 -18.61
CA LEU A 164 -11.89 5.08 -18.66
C LEU A 164 -12.55 5.21 -20.02
N LYS A 165 -13.13 4.13 -20.53
CA LYS A 165 -13.91 4.15 -21.78
C LYS A 165 -15.18 5.00 -21.65
N GLU A 166 -15.74 5.03 -20.46
CA GLU A 166 -16.92 5.84 -20.11
C GLU A 166 -16.81 6.41 -18.70
N ALA A 167 -17.58 7.44 -18.39
CA ALA A 167 -17.64 8.01 -17.06
C ALA A 167 -18.29 7.00 -16.09
N ASN A 168 -17.65 6.77 -14.95
CA ASN A 168 -18.12 5.83 -13.93
C ASN A 168 -18.18 6.54 -12.58
N ALA A 169 -19.36 6.86 -12.11
CA ALA A 169 -19.56 7.62 -10.87
C ALA A 169 -18.95 6.93 -9.63
N PRO A 170 -19.05 5.60 -9.44
CA PRO A 170 -18.49 4.92 -8.29
C PRO A 170 -16.98 4.65 -8.38
N ILE A 171 -16.28 5.02 -9.45
CA ILE A 171 -14.88 4.63 -9.68
C ILE A 171 -13.96 4.93 -8.48
N MET A 172 -14.10 6.09 -7.85
CA MET A 172 -13.24 6.46 -6.72
C MET A 172 -13.54 5.59 -5.49
N ALA A 173 -14.79 5.22 -5.26
CA ALA A 173 -15.16 4.28 -4.21
C ALA A 173 -14.65 2.87 -4.54
N ASN A 174 -14.75 2.43 -5.79
CA ASN A 174 -14.22 1.14 -6.22
C ASN A 174 -12.70 1.05 -6.01
N LEU A 175 -11.95 2.11 -6.35
CA LEU A 175 -10.50 2.18 -6.13
C LEU A 175 -10.09 2.22 -4.64
N SER A 176 -11.03 2.48 -3.74
CA SER A 176 -10.83 2.39 -2.28
C SER A 176 -11.07 0.98 -1.73
N MET A 177 -11.50 0.03 -2.57
CA MET A 177 -11.71 -1.37 -2.19
C MET A 177 -10.40 -2.16 -2.16
N ASP A 178 -10.40 -3.30 -1.48
CA ASP A 178 -9.20 -4.09 -1.19
C ASP A 178 -8.47 -4.63 -2.43
N PHE A 179 -9.14 -4.83 -3.56
CA PHE A 179 -8.48 -5.20 -4.81
C PHE A 179 -7.53 -4.10 -5.35
N GLY A 180 -7.78 -2.83 -4.97
CA GLY A 180 -6.96 -1.67 -5.35
C GLY A 180 -5.65 -1.53 -4.57
N THR A 181 -5.27 -2.52 -3.75
CA THR A 181 -4.02 -2.49 -2.98
C THR A 181 -2.79 -2.47 -3.87
N ILE A 182 -1.81 -1.63 -3.49
CA ILE A 182 -0.57 -1.50 -4.23
C ILE A 182 0.49 -2.42 -3.64
N GLN A 183 1.17 -3.14 -4.54
CA GLN A 183 2.23 -4.11 -4.23
C GLN A 183 3.56 -3.66 -4.80
N SER A 184 4.66 -4.05 -4.16
CA SER A 184 6.00 -3.75 -4.67
C SER A 184 6.32 -4.60 -5.90
N ALA A 185 6.58 -3.96 -7.02
CA ALA A 185 7.06 -4.61 -8.24
C ALA A 185 8.42 -5.28 -8.01
N GLU A 186 9.34 -4.61 -7.28
CA GLU A 186 10.66 -5.17 -6.96
C GLU A 186 10.58 -6.45 -6.10
N TYR A 187 9.65 -6.48 -5.13
CA TYR A 187 9.46 -7.67 -4.30
C TYR A 187 8.92 -8.84 -5.12
N ALA A 188 7.96 -8.57 -6.00
CA ALA A 188 7.43 -9.56 -6.91
C ALA A 188 8.52 -10.11 -7.85
N ASP A 189 9.35 -9.25 -8.43
CA ASP A 189 10.49 -9.64 -9.27
C ASP A 189 11.51 -10.50 -8.52
N MET A 190 11.78 -10.18 -7.26
CA MET A 190 12.66 -10.99 -6.42
C MET A 190 12.07 -12.40 -6.20
N LEU A 191 10.78 -12.49 -5.88
CA LEU A 191 10.11 -13.78 -5.65
C LEU A 191 10.05 -14.65 -6.91
N LEU A 192 9.90 -14.03 -8.09
CA LEU A 192 9.86 -14.76 -9.37
C LEU A 192 11.22 -15.37 -9.73
N LYS A 193 12.31 -14.78 -9.25
CA LYS A 193 13.69 -15.24 -9.52
C LYS A 193 14.22 -16.23 -8.49
N ALA A 194 13.52 -16.41 -7.39
CA ALA A 194 13.91 -17.32 -6.30
C ALA A 194 13.44 -18.76 -6.55
#